data_79c6b8be8a7c29fec2a16d41250212b8
#
_entry.id   79c6b8be8a7c29fec2a16d41250212b8
#
_cell.length_a   1.000
_cell.length_b   1.000
_cell.length_c   1.000
_cell.angle_alpha   90.00
_cell.angle_beta   90.00
_cell.angle_gamma   90.00
#
_symmetry.space_group_name_H-M   'P 1'
#
loop_
_entity.id
_entity.type
_entity.pdbx_description
1 polymer ?
#
loop_
_entity_poly.entity_id
_entity_poly.type
_entity_poly.pdbx_seq_one_letter_code
_entity_poly.pdbx_strand_id
1 'polypeptide(L)'
;MSRPSTSSVRRDFLKHTVAFSAGLLLPSWAVAQDVAKTAKRNDATTGDTQKVGAAIKLAKEVQETLKKLKDYEATFTKKEVVGRKMIQSEMYVKFREQPFSVYIKYLNPHAGREVIYVAGRNKDKLLAHGEGITSIVGTIKLKPDSKDALEENRYPITMFGMSNLVSTLAAQWQEDEKHDDCVVKFFPNAKLDKVDCKVVETSYPKQVPHAKFHMSRMYIAKDTGLPVRVEQFGFPATAGAEAPVIEEYTYSNVKTNLGFGDLDFDTANKAYGY
;
A
#
# COMPACT_ATOMS: atom_id res chain seq x y z
N MET A 1 -3.06 -12.31 -45.46
CA MET A 1 -3.73 -12.51 -44.16
C MET A 1 -2.70 -12.20 -43.06
N SER A 2 -2.71 -10.97 -42.58
CA SER A 2 -1.80 -10.48 -41.54
C SER A 2 -2.38 -10.77 -40.15
N ARG A 3 -1.60 -11.46 -39.33
CA ARG A 3 -1.97 -11.70 -37.91
C ARG A 3 -2.00 -10.34 -37.16
N PRO A 4 -3.01 -10.07 -36.32
CA PRO A 4 -3.01 -8.86 -35.51
C PRO A 4 -1.85 -8.90 -34.54
N SER A 5 -1.17 -7.76 -34.37
CA SER A 5 -0.01 -7.63 -33.52
C SER A 5 -0.39 -7.85 -32.04
N THR A 6 0.42 -8.60 -31.33
CA THR A 6 0.24 -8.93 -29.91
C THR A 6 0.23 -7.70 -28.99
N SER A 7 0.55 -6.52 -29.48
CA SER A 7 0.53 -5.26 -28.72
C SER A 7 -0.88 -4.67 -28.50
N SER A 8 -1.85 -4.94 -29.39
CA SER A 8 -3.21 -4.43 -29.23
C SER A 8 -4.00 -5.19 -28.17
N VAL A 9 -3.81 -6.52 -28.10
CA VAL A 9 -4.50 -7.38 -27.13
C VAL A 9 -4.11 -7.05 -25.69
N ARG A 10 -2.83 -6.63 -25.47
CA ARG A 10 -2.34 -6.24 -24.14
C ARG A 10 -2.88 -4.91 -23.64
N ARG A 11 -3.23 -3.98 -24.54
CA ARG A 11 -3.85 -2.69 -24.18
C ARG A 11 -5.29 -2.85 -23.71
N ASP A 12 -6.01 -3.82 -24.28
CA ASP A 12 -7.43 -4.03 -24.00
C ASP A 12 -7.66 -4.71 -22.63
N PHE A 13 -6.66 -5.44 -22.12
CA PHE A 13 -6.72 -6.04 -20.78
C PHE A 13 -6.94 -5.02 -19.65
N LEU A 14 -6.45 -3.79 -19.83
CA LEU A 14 -6.53 -2.74 -18.80
C LEU A 14 -7.63 -1.70 -19.06
N LYS A 15 -8.30 -1.72 -20.23
CA LYS A 15 -9.17 -0.63 -20.66
C LYS A 15 -10.66 -0.90 -20.72
N HIS A 16 -11.12 -2.14 -20.58
CA HIS A 16 -12.54 -2.45 -20.68
C HIS A 16 -13.29 -2.15 -19.38
N THR A 17 -13.69 -0.89 -19.22
CA THR A 17 -14.81 -0.51 -18.39
C THR A 17 -16.09 -0.72 -19.21
N VAL A 18 -16.77 -1.84 -19.03
CA VAL A 18 -18.08 -2.05 -19.62
C VAL A 18 -19.06 -1.16 -18.87
N ALA A 19 -19.59 -0.18 -19.57
CA ALA A 19 -20.73 0.60 -19.11
C ALA A 19 -21.97 -0.29 -19.09
N PHE A 20 -22.44 -0.68 -17.92
CA PHE A 20 -23.78 -1.25 -17.73
C PHE A 20 -24.71 -0.18 -17.17
N SER A 21 -25.80 0.04 -17.88
CA SER A 21 -26.86 1.00 -17.61
C SER A 21 -27.74 0.57 -16.43
N ALA A 22 -28.00 1.54 -15.56
CA ALA A 22 -29.18 1.79 -14.73
C ALA A 22 -29.79 0.63 -13.93
N GLY A 23 -29.37 0.58 -12.67
CA GLY A 23 -30.18 0.12 -11.54
C GLY A 23 -29.82 0.98 -10.34
N LEU A 24 -30.77 1.74 -9.83
CA LEU A 24 -30.65 2.60 -8.65
C LEU A 24 -30.36 1.74 -7.40
N LEU A 25 -29.10 1.41 -7.18
CA LEU A 25 -28.57 1.01 -5.90
C LEU A 25 -27.61 2.12 -5.47
N LEU A 26 -27.93 2.76 -4.36
CA LEU A 26 -27.07 3.79 -3.75
C LEU A 26 -25.65 3.23 -3.62
N PRO A 27 -24.63 3.93 -4.14
CA PRO A 27 -23.28 3.41 -4.12
C PRO A 27 -22.75 3.40 -2.68
N SER A 28 -22.20 2.29 -2.26
CA SER A 28 -21.58 2.08 -0.94
C SER A 28 -20.38 2.99 -0.63
N TRP A 29 -20.02 3.92 -1.53
CA TRP A 29 -19.01 4.95 -1.26
C TRP A 29 -19.45 6.00 -0.24
N ALA A 30 -20.74 6.14 0.04
CA ALA A 30 -21.24 6.99 1.11
C ALA A 30 -20.80 6.51 2.51
N VAL A 31 -20.45 5.22 2.66
CA VAL A 31 -19.95 4.66 3.92
C VAL A 31 -18.44 4.92 4.08
N ALA A 32 -17.71 5.08 2.97
CA ALA A 32 -16.26 5.32 3.02
C ALA A 32 -15.89 6.76 3.43
N GLN A 33 -16.82 7.72 3.31
CA GLN A 33 -16.59 9.10 3.78
C GLN A 33 -16.68 9.24 5.31
N ASP A 34 -17.36 8.32 6.00
CA ASP A 34 -17.42 8.35 7.47
C ASP A 34 -16.20 7.72 8.15
N VAL A 35 -15.48 6.82 7.47
CA VAL A 35 -14.26 6.19 8.01
C VAL A 35 -13.09 7.20 8.10
N ALA A 36 -13.04 8.18 7.20
CA ALA A 36 -12.05 9.26 7.28
C ALA A 36 -12.30 10.26 8.43
N LYS A 37 -13.54 10.33 8.94
CA LYS A 37 -13.91 11.19 10.07
C LYS A 37 -13.76 10.55 11.45
N THR A 38 -13.55 9.25 11.54
CA THR A 38 -13.57 8.53 12.82
C THR A 38 -12.19 8.26 13.43
N ALA A 39 -11.10 8.77 12.86
CA ALA A 39 -9.91 8.99 13.67
C ALA A 39 -10.17 10.21 14.57
N LYS A 40 -11.21 10.13 15.43
CA LYS A 40 -11.39 11.10 16.50
C LYS A 40 -10.11 11.11 17.32
N ARG A 41 -9.42 12.21 17.22
CA ARG A 41 -8.37 12.72 18.08
C ARG A 41 -8.89 12.75 19.53
N ASN A 42 -8.97 11.59 20.18
CA ASN A 42 -9.14 11.55 21.62
C ASN A 42 -7.73 11.56 22.23
N ASP A 43 -7.46 12.66 22.92
CA ASP A 43 -6.27 13.03 23.64
C ASP A 43 -5.01 13.35 22.79
N ALA A 44 -5.02 14.59 22.27
CA ALA A 44 -3.79 15.33 22.10
C ALA A 44 -3.17 15.58 23.49
N THR A 45 -2.49 14.58 24.03
CA THR A 45 -1.35 14.89 24.89
C THR A 45 -0.44 15.67 23.97
N THR A 46 -0.22 16.95 24.28
CA THR A 46 0.72 17.85 23.59
C THR A 46 2.02 17.09 23.43
N GLY A 47 2.21 16.48 22.25
CA GLY A 47 3.41 15.72 21.96
C GLY A 47 4.56 16.71 22.02
N ASP A 48 5.52 16.48 22.91
CA ASP A 48 6.78 17.20 22.90
C ASP A 48 7.33 17.16 21.49
N THR A 49 7.60 18.33 20.92
CA THR A 49 8.24 18.45 19.61
C THR A 49 9.61 17.80 19.73
N GLN A 50 9.74 16.62 19.16
CA GLN A 50 10.98 15.84 19.19
C GLN A 50 11.74 16.03 17.87
N LYS A 51 13.03 15.75 17.90
CA LYS A 51 13.86 15.74 16.69
C LYS A 51 13.55 14.52 15.84
N VAL A 52 13.76 14.63 14.54
CA VAL A 52 13.54 13.55 13.56
C VAL A 52 14.26 12.25 13.94
N GLY A 53 15.42 12.35 14.61
CA GLY A 53 16.15 11.19 15.14
C GLY A 53 15.31 10.27 16.03
N ALA A 54 14.31 10.80 16.74
CA ALA A 54 13.39 9.96 17.53
C ALA A 54 12.45 9.13 16.64
N ALA A 55 11.98 9.68 15.51
CA ALA A 55 11.20 8.93 14.53
C ALA A 55 12.04 7.83 13.86
N ILE A 56 13.29 8.15 13.50
CA ILE A 56 14.27 7.19 12.95
C ILE A 56 14.53 6.05 13.93
N LYS A 57 14.71 6.35 15.22
CA LYS A 57 14.88 5.34 16.26
C LYS A 57 13.69 4.40 16.31
N LEU A 58 12.47 4.95 16.32
CA LEU A 58 11.26 4.14 16.32
C LEU A 58 11.14 3.26 15.05
N ALA A 59 11.48 3.81 13.87
CA ALA A 59 11.51 3.01 12.64
C ALA A 59 12.49 1.83 12.73
N LYS A 60 13.67 2.03 13.31
CA LYS A 60 14.65 0.95 13.57
C LYS A 60 14.10 -0.12 14.52
N GLU A 61 13.39 0.26 15.57
CA GLU A 61 12.72 -0.69 16.47
C GLU A 61 11.67 -1.54 15.73
N VAL A 62 10.88 -0.91 14.84
CA VAL A 62 9.92 -1.63 13.98
C VAL A 62 10.65 -2.55 13.00
N GLN A 63 11.75 -2.12 12.39
CA GLN A 63 12.56 -2.97 11.52
C GLN A 63 13.10 -4.20 12.25
N GLU A 64 13.55 -4.07 13.50
CA GLU A 64 13.98 -5.23 14.30
C GLU A 64 12.83 -6.20 14.58
N THR A 65 11.61 -5.70 14.77
CA THR A 65 10.42 -6.54 14.89
C THR A 65 10.13 -7.28 13.59
N LEU A 66 10.23 -6.58 12.44
CA LEU A 66 9.97 -7.14 11.11
C LEU A 66 10.99 -8.21 10.70
N LYS A 67 12.23 -8.17 11.19
CA LYS A 67 13.23 -9.23 10.94
C LYS A 67 12.80 -10.62 11.45
N LYS A 68 11.88 -10.67 12.39
CA LYS A 68 11.32 -11.94 12.93
C LYS A 68 10.16 -12.47 12.08
N LEU A 69 9.70 -11.67 11.13
CA LEU A 69 8.57 -11.98 10.26
C LEU A 69 9.09 -12.70 9.02
N LYS A 70 8.72 -13.98 8.88
CA LYS A 70 9.10 -14.78 7.70
C LYS A 70 8.09 -14.64 6.57
N ASP A 71 6.83 -14.64 6.94
CA ASP A 71 5.70 -14.52 6.01
C ASP A 71 4.47 -13.96 6.75
N TYR A 72 3.49 -13.51 5.98
CA TYR A 72 2.19 -13.11 6.51
C TYR A 72 1.11 -13.14 5.42
N GLU A 73 -0.15 -13.23 5.85
CA GLU A 73 -1.32 -12.86 5.06
C GLU A 73 -2.02 -11.66 5.70
N ALA A 74 -2.71 -10.88 4.89
CA ALA A 74 -3.45 -9.71 5.35
C ALA A 74 -4.55 -9.31 4.36
N THR A 75 -5.49 -8.50 4.82
CA THR A 75 -6.24 -7.59 3.95
C THR A 75 -5.43 -6.32 3.82
N PHE A 76 -5.05 -5.97 2.60
CA PHE A 76 -4.27 -4.78 2.29
C PHE A 76 -5.13 -3.77 1.53
N THR A 77 -5.29 -2.60 2.09
CA THR A 77 -5.96 -1.47 1.42
C THR A 77 -4.93 -0.42 1.06
N LYS A 78 -4.96 0.03 -0.18
CA LYS A 78 -4.14 1.13 -0.64
C LYS A 78 -4.99 2.26 -1.20
N LYS A 79 -4.51 3.50 -1.01
CA LYS A 79 -4.93 4.69 -1.76
C LYS A 79 -3.68 5.37 -2.28
N GLU A 80 -3.62 5.63 -3.56
CA GLU A 80 -2.45 6.22 -4.22
C GLU A 80 -2.86 7.25 -5.26
N VAL A 81 -2.20 8.39 -5.29
CA VAL A 81 -2.27 9.30 -6.42
C VAL A 81 -1.32 8.77 -7.50
N VAL A 82 -1.88 8.23 -8.58
CA VAL A 82 -1.14 7.78 -9.76
C VAL A 82 -1.44 8.75 -10.91
N GLY A 83 -0.43 9.49 -11.35
CA GLY A 83 -0.63 10.62 -12.25
C GLY A 83 -1.51 11.69 -11.60
N ARG A 84 -2.76 11.84 -12.08
CA ARG A 84 -3.73 12.82 -11.54
C ARG A 84 -4.96 12.15 -10.92
N LYS A 85 -4.94 10.82 -10.76
CA LYS A 85 -6.09 10.06 -10.27
C LYS A 85 -5.78 9.46 -8.92
N MET A 86 -6.75 9.50 -8.01
CA MET A 86 -6.73 8.70 -6.79
C MET A 86 -7.17 7.28 -7.16
N ILE A 87 -6.28 6.31 -6.98
CA ILE A 87 -6.54 4.88 -7.14
C ILE A 87 -6.69 4.29 -5.74
N GLN A 88 -7.81 3.60 -5.51
CA GLN A 88 -8.05 2.88 -4.26
C GLN A 88 -8.31 1.41 -4.57
N SER A 89 -7.70 0.51 -3.79
CA SER A 89 -7.90 -0.92 -3.93
C SER A 89 -7.87 -1.61 -2.58
N GLU A 90 -8.70 -2.64 -2.44
CA GLU A 90 -8.67 -3.59 -1.34
C GLU A 90 -8.30 -4.96 -1.87
N MET A 91 -7.36 -5.63 -1.22
CA MET A 91 -6.75 -6.86 -1.69
C MET A 91 -6.51 -7.83 -0.52
N TYR A 92 -6.72 -9.12 -0.76
CA TYR A 92 -6.12 -10.16 0.05
C TYR A 92 -4.70 -10.39 -0.43
N VAL A 93 -3.75 -10.47 0.48
CA VAL A 93 -2.33 -10.63 0.14
C VAL A 93 -1.70 -11.76 0.95
N LYS A 94 -0.78 -12.49 0.31
CA LYS A 94 0.22 -13.32 0.96
C LYS A 94 1.58 -12.77 0.64
N PHE A 95 2.45 -12.73 1.63
CA PHE A 95 3.81 -12.24 1.50
C PHE A 95 4.79 -13.19 2.17
N ARG A 96 5.95 -13.40 1.56
CA ARG A 96 7.08 -14.14 2.14
C ARG A 96 8.37 -13.37 1.88
N GLU A 97 9.21 -13.25 2.93
CA GLU A 97 10.48 -12.51 2.83
C GLU A 97 11.54 -13.25 1.99
N GLN A 98 11.66 -14.58 2.16
CA GLN A 98 12.72 -15.36 1.51
C GLN A 98 12.20 -16.67 0.92
N PRO A 99 12.34 -16.89 -0.39
CA PRO A 99 12.61 -15.85 -1.41
C PRO A 99 11.47 -14.83 -1.42
N PHE A 100 11.79 -13.57 -1.72
CA PHE A 100 10.78 -12.51 -1.79
C PHE A 100 9.63 -12.94 -2.71
N SER A 101 8.44 -13.06 -2.14
CA SER A 101 7.28 -13.59 -2.85
C SER A 101 6.03 -12.85 -2.44
N VAL A 102 5.20 -12.50 -3.42
CA VAL A 102 3.93 -11.79 -3.23
C VAL A 102 2.84 -12.49 -4.04
N TYR A 103 1.72 -12.79 -3.38
CA TYR A 103 0.46 -13.11 -4.01
C TYR A 103 -0.56 -12.06 -3.63
N ILE A 104 -1.29 -11.57 -4.62
CA ILE A 104 -2.35 -10.56 -4.44
C ILE A 104 -3.61 -11.08 -5.12
N LYS A 105 -4.73 -11.04 -4.40
CA LYS A 105 -6.08 -11.20 -4.95
C LYS A 105 -6.88 -9.93 -4.69
N TYR A 106 -7.30 -9.27 -5.74
CA TYR A 106 -8.14 -8.09 -5.64
C TYR A 106 -9.52 -8.44 -5.11
N LEU A 107 -9.99 -7.66 -4.14
CA LEU A 107 -11.32 -7.74 -3.55
C LEU A 107 -12.22 -6.63 -4.10
N ASN A 108 -11.66 -5.41 -4.23
CA ASN A 108 -12.37 -4.25 -4.75
C ASN A 108 -11.37 -3.13 -5.16
N PRO A 109 -11.50 -2.51 -6.37
CA PRO A 109 -12.20 -3.01 -7.54
C PRO A 109 -11.49 -4.23 -8.12
N HIS A 110 -11.97 -4.76 -9.25
CA HIS A 110 -11.36 -5.88 -9.97
C HIS A 110 -11.38 -7.21 -9.19
N ALA A 111 -12.49 -7.46 -8.47
CA ALA A 111 -12.65 -8.66 -7.65
C ALA A 111 -12.37 -9.94 -8.45
N GLY A 112 -11.39 -10.73 -7.98
CA GLY A 112 -10.93 -11.94 -8.64
C GLY A 112 -9.69 -11.78 -9.52
N ARG A 113 -9.21 -10.57 -9.79
CA ARG A 113 -7.89 -10.38 -10.41
C ARG A 113 -6.82 -10.88 -9.45
N GLU A 114 -5.87 -11.64 -9.98
CA GLU A 114 -4.77 -12.20 -9.18
C GLU A 114 -3.42 -11.81 -9.75
N VAL A 115 -2.44 -11.62 -8.87
CA VAL A 115 -1.06 -11.31 -9.24
C VAL A 115 -0.11 -12.14 -8.39
N ILE A 116 0.88 -12.77 -9.02
CA ILE A 116 1.97 -13.49 -8.36
C ILE A 116 3.31 -12.88 -8.79
N TYR A 117 4.18 -12.67 -7.83
CA TYR A 117 5.59 -12.34 -8.06
C TYR A 117 6.48 -13.15 -7.11
N VAL A 118 7.51 -13.79 -7.66
CA VAL A 118 8.56 -14.47 -6.89
C VAL A 118 9.90 -14.06 -7.47
N ALA A 119 10.76 -13.47 -6.63
CA ALA A 119 12.11 -13.08 -7.06
C ALA A 119 12.89 -14.27 -7.59
N GLY A 120 13.57 -14.09 -8.72
CA GLY A 120 14.32 -15.14 -9.42
C GLY A 120 13.47 -16.12 -10.25
N ARG A 121 12.14 -16.04 -10.19
CA ARG A 121 11.25 -16.87 -11.02
C ARG A 121 10.70 -16.08 -12.21
N ASN A 122 10.26 -16.78 -13.26
CA ASN A 122 9.63 -16.18 -14.45
C ASN A 122 10.46 -15.08 -15.12
N LYS A 123 11.81 -15.12 -15.01
CA LYS A 123 12.74 -14.07 -15.46
C LYS A 123 12.41 -12.73 -14.77
N ASP A 124 12.18 -12.76 -13.48
CA ASP A 124 11.78 -11.62 -12.63
C ASP A 124 10.53 -10.86 -13.13
N LYS A 125 9.63 -11.56 -13.79
CA LYS A 125 8.34 -11.02 -14.21
C LYS A 125 7.24 -11.44 -13.24
N LEU A 126 6.32 -10.52 -12.95
CA LEU A 126 5.07 -10.85 -12.30
C LEU A 126 4.14 -11.59 -13.29
N LEU A 127 3.29 -12.44 -12.74
CA LEU A 127 2.19 -13.10 -13.42
C LEU A 127 0.91 -12.41 -13.01
N ALA A 128 0.09 -11.97 -13.96
CA ALA A 128 -1.21 -11.39 -13.68
C ALA A 128 -2.30 -12.16 -14.44
N HIS A 129 -3.37 -12.45 -13.73
CA HIS A 129 -4.57 -13.10 -14.28
C HIS A 129 -5.76 -12.17 -14.08
N GLY A 130 -6.56 -11.97 -15.12
CA GLY A 130 -7.70 -11.06 -15.10
C GLY A 130 -8.91 -11.62 -14.38
N GLU A 131 -9.94 -10.78 -14.22
CA GLU A 131 -11.24 -11.15 -13.71
C GLU A 131 -12.28 -11.29 -14.83
N GLY A 132 -13.33 -12.11 -14.64
CA GLY A 132 -14.47 -12.20 -15.54
C GLY A 132 -14.06 -12.49 -17.00
N ILE A 133 -14.53 -11.68 -17.93
CA ILE A 133 -14.25 -11.85 -19.38
C ILE A 133 -12.76 -11.71 -19.69
N THR A 134 -12.01 -10.91 -18.93
CA THR A 134 -10.57 -10.75 -19.16
C THR A 134 -9.75 -11.97 -18.75
N SER A 135 -10.31 -12.89 -17.97
CA SER A 135 -9.66 -14.17 -17.62
C SER A 135 -9.45 -15.06 -18.84
N ILE A 136 -10.25 -14.89 -19.91
CA ILE A 136 -10.14 -15.64 -21.17
C ILE A 136 -8.79 -15.39 -21.87
N VAL A 137 -8.16 -14.24 -21.62
CA VAL A 137 -6.82 -13.90 -22.16
C VAL A 137 -5.74 -14.77 -21.52
N GLY A 138 -6.03 -15.40 -20.37
CA GLY A 138 -5.07 -16.19 -19.59
C GLY A 138 -4.07 -15.33 -18.82
N THR A 139 -2.98 -15.97 -18.40
CA THR A 139 -1.94 -15.32 -17.60
C THR A 139 -1.01 -14.47 -18.44
N ILE A 140 -0.86 -13.20 -18.10
CA ILE A 140 0.11 -12.29 -18.70
C ILE A 140 1.35 -12.16 -17.81
N LYS A 141 2.51 -11.90 -18.46
CA LYS A 141 3.80 -11.72 -17.79
C LYS A 141 4.32 -10.32 -17.99
N LEU A 142 4.42 -9.54 -16.91
CA LEU A 142 4.85 -8.15 -16.96
C LEU A 142 6.17 -7.97 -16.19
N LYS A 143 7.03 -7.04 -16.65
CA LYS A 143 8.12 -6.56 -15.80
C LYS A 143 7.52 -5.72 -14.67
N PRO A 144 8.01 -5.84 -13.41
CA PRO A 144 7.49 -5.08 -12.27
C PRO A 144 7.46 -3.56 -12.48
N ASP A 145 8.43 -3.02 -13.20
CA ASP A 145 8.63 -1.61 -13.51
C ASP A 145 8.03 -1.17 -14.85
N SER A 146 7.33 -2.06 -15.57
CA SER A 146 6.72 -1.71 -16.85
C SER A 146 5.55 -0.75 -16.68
N LYS A 147 5.29 0.06 -17.71
CA LYS A 147 4.16 1.00 -17.73
C LYS A 147 2.83 0.30 -17.44
N ASP A 148 2.63 -0.91 -17.96
CA ASP A 148 1.40 -1.68 -17.75
C ASP A 148 1.26 -2.12 -16.29
N ALA A 149 2.35 -2.53 -15.63
CA ALA A 149 2.35 -2.90 -14.21
C ALA A 149 2.15 -1.69 -13.28
N LEU A 150 2.58 -0.51 -13.71
CA LEU A 150 2.48 0.75 -12.96
C LEU A 150 1.25 1.59 -13.32
N GLU A 151 0.36 1.13 -14.21
CA GLU A 151 -0.81 1.93 -14.65
C GLU A 151 -1.73 2.30 -13.48
N GLU A 152 -1.90 1.37 -12.51
CA GLU A 152 -2.72 1.57 -11.30
C GLU A 152 -1.88 1.51 -10.02
N ASN A 153 -0.55 1.62 -10.12
CA ASN A 153 0.36 1.48 -9.00
C ASN A 153 1.43 2.56 -9.02
N ARG A 154 1.66 3.17 -7.87
CA ARG A 154 2.71 4.16 -7.69
C ARG A 154 4.09 3.52 -7.62
N TYR A 155 4.18 2.30 -7.12
CA TYR A 155 5.41 1.55 -6.92
C TYR A 155 5.32 0.14 -7.52
N PRO A 156 6.46 -0.41 -7.99
CA PRO A 156 6.51 -1.78 -8.48
C PRO A 156 6.28 -2.79 -7.35
N ILE A 157 5.77 -3.97 -7.70
CA ILE A 157 5.49 -5.06 -6.74
C ILE A 157 6.75 -5.49 -5.95
N THR A 158 7.93 -5.25 -6.46
CA THR A 158 9.21 -5.51 -5.77
C THR A 158 9.43 -4.62 -4.56
N MET A 159 8.66 -3.53 -4.43
CA MET A 159 8.65 -2.65 -3.24
C MET A 159 7.51 -2.98 -2.28
N PHE A 160 6.74 -4.04 -2.52
CA PHE A 160 5.66 -4.47 -1.62
C PHE A 160 6.22 -4.97 -0.29
N GLY A 161 5.40 -4.87 0.77
CA GLY A 161 5.67 -5.46 2.08
C GLY A 161 5.98 -4.44 3.17
N MET A 162 5.71 -4.85 4.41
CA MET A 162 5.90 -4.00 5.60
C MET A 162 7.36 -3.56 5.76
N SER A 163 8.32 -4.46 5.47
CA SER A 163 9.76 -4.17 5.58
C SER A 163 10.19 -3.08 4.61
N ASN A 164 9.75 -3.14 3.35
CA ASN A 164 10.04 -2.12 2.36
C ASN A 164 9.36 -0.78 2.68
N LEU A 165 8.11 -0.83 3.16
CA LEU A 165 7.36 0.37 3.54
C LEU A 165 8.08 1.14 4.66
N VAL A 166 8.48 0.45 5.74
CA VAL A 166 9.21 1.07 6.86
C VAL A 166 10.59 1.55 6.43
N SER A 167 11.29 0.78 5.59
CA SER A 167 12.62 1.17 5.11
C SER A 167 12.57 2.42 4.24
N THR A 168 11.56 2.54 3.38
CA THR A 168 11.33 3.73 2.55
C THR A 168 11.05 4.96 3.42
N LEU A 169 10.19 4.81 4.44
CA LEU A 169 9.86 5.90 5.36
C LEU A 169 11.06 6.31 6.22
N ALA A 170 11.82 5.32 6.73
CA ALA A 170 13.04 5.57 7.50
C ALA A 170 14.11 6.31 6.67
N ALA A 171 14.28 5.93 5.40
CA ALA A 171 15.20 6.63 4.49
C ALA A 171 14.76 8.08 4.24
N GLN A 172 13.46 8.33 4.09
CA GLN A 172 12.93 9.69 4.00
C GLN A 172 13.25 10.49 5.26
N TRP A 173 13.00 9.95 6.46
CA TRP A 173 13.32 10.64 7.73
C TRP A 173 14.82 10.88 7.92
N GLN A 174 15.70 10.02 7.41
CA GLN A 174 17.15 10.27 7.41
C GLN A 174 17.52 11.48 6.53
N GLU A 175 16.83 11.70 5.43
CA GLU A 175 17.00 12.93 4.65
C GLU A 175 16.43 14.14 5.40
N ASP A 176 15.23 14.00 5.99
CA ASP A 176 14.57 15.04 6.77
C ASP A 176 15.40 15.47 8.00
N GLU A 177 16.20 14.55 8.60
CA GLU A 177 17.07 14.86 9.76
C GLU A 177 18.18 15.89 9.45
N LYS A 178 18.51 16.07 8.18
CA LYS A 178 19.48 17.07 7.73
C LYS A 178 18.95 18.51 7.81
N HIS A 179 17.68 18.67 8.12
CA HIS A 179 16.96 19.94 8.14
C HIS A 179 16.22 20.14 9.47
N ASP A 180 16.28 21.37 10.00
CA ASP A 180 15.71 21.70 11.32
C ASP A 180 14.22 22.08 11.29
N ASP A 181 13.58 22.07 10.11
CA ASP A 181 12.21 22.53 9.89
C ASP A 181 11.16 21.41 9.90
N CYS A 182 11.59 20.16 10.07
CA CYS A 182 10.70 19.01 10.23
C CYS A 182 10.24 18.86 11.70
N VAL A 183 8.95 18.89 11.91
CA VAL A 183 8.30 18.72 13.23
C VAL A 183 7.91 17.27 13.43
N VAL A 184 8.27 16.69 14.59
CA VAL A 184 7.92 15.31 14.95
C VAL A 184 6.98 15.31 16.16
N LYS A 185 5.91 14.52 16.07
CA LYS A 185 4.95 14.28 17.15
C LYS A 185 4.72 12.80 17.35
N PHE A 186 4.51 12.41 18.60
CA PHE A 186 4.14 11.06 18.98
C PHE A 186 2.77 11.02 19.61
N PHE A 187 1.96 10.03 19.23
CA PHE A 187 0.65 9.77 19.79
C PHE A 187 0.63 8.35 20.36
N PRO A 188 0.90 8.22 21.67
CA PRO A 188 1.07 6.90 22.29
C PRO A 188 -0.24 6.11 22.44
N ASN A 189 -1.38 6.76 22.37
CA ASN A 189 -2.71 6.17 22.62
C ASN A 189 -3.67 6.38 21.45
N ALA A 190 -3.15 6.25 20.22
CA ALA A 190 -3.99 6.30 19.03
C ALA A 190 -4.76 4.98 18.83
N LYS A 191 -5.84 5.05 18.08
CA LYS A 191 -6.60 3.88 17.62
C LYS A 191 -6.74 3.90 16.10
N LEU A 192 -6.59 2.72 15.51
CA LEU A 192 -6.93 2.45 14.13
C LEU A 192 -8.07 1.43 14.15
N ASP A 193 -9.30 1.88 13.95
CA ASP A 193 -10.51 1.09 14.17
C ASP A 193 -10.52 0.49 15.60
N LYS A 194 -10.37 -0.84 15.71
CA LYS A 194 -10.33 -1.56 17.00
C LYS A 194 -8.90 -1.85 17.49
N VAL A 195 -7.87 -1.45 16.72
CA VAL A 195 -6.47 -1.73 17.06
C VAL A 195 -5.88 -0.57 17.84
N ASP A 196 -5.36 -0.84 19.03
CA ASP A 196 -4.61 0.13 19.82
C ASP A 196 -3.24 0.35 19.18
N CYS A 197 -2.91 1.61 18.87
CA CYS A 197 -1.70 1.98 18.17
C CYS A 197 -0.89 3.03 18.94
N LYS A 198 0.40 3.07 18.66
CA LYS A 198 1.23 4.27 18.79
C LYS A 198 1.45 4.84 17.38
N VAL A 199 1.45 6.17 17.26
CA VAL A 199 1.65 6.84 15.99
C VAL A 199 2.83 7.79 16.10
N VAL A 200 3.67 7.80 15.07
CA VAL A 200 4.65 8.86 14.84
C VAL A 200 4.21 9.66 13.63
N GLU A 201 4.21 10.96 13.76
CA GLU A 201 3.91 11.94 12.72
C GLU A 201 5.14 12.83 12.51
N THR A 202 5.54 12.98 11.25
CA THR A 202 6.49 14.00 10.83
C THR A 202 5.78 14.99 9.92
N SER A 203 6.08 16.28 10.05
CA SER A 203 5.42 17.29 9.22
C SER A 203 6.30 18.52 8.98
N TYR A 204 6.07 19.17 7.84
CA TYR A 204 6.65 20.45 7.48
C TYR A 204 5.55 21.51 7.52
N PRO A 205 5.62 22.51 8.45
CA PRO A 205 4.61 23.56 8.55
C PRO A 205 4.50 24.43 7.30
N LYS A 206 5.58 24.53 6.53
CA LYS A 206 5.66 25.31 5.28
C LYS A 206 6.21 24.41 4.16
N GLN A 207 5.80 24.69 2.94
CA GLN A 207 6.37 24.04 1.77
C GLN A 207 7.83 24.49 1.58
N VAL A 208 8.74 23.52 1.55
CA VAL A 208 10.17 23.71 1.35
C VAL A 208 10.66 22.76 0.26
N PRO A 209 11.73 23.13 -0.51
CA PRO A 209 12.13 22.34 -1.68
C PRO A 209 12.56 20.90 -1.37
N HIS A 210 13.09 20.64 -0.19
CA HIS A 210 13.55 19.32 0.25
C HIS A 210 12.44 18.41 0.79
N ALA A 211 11.28 18.97 1.18
CA ALA A 211 10.17 18.19 1.70
C ALA A 211 9.39 17.51 0.58
N LYS A 212 9.46 16.18 0.53
CA LYS A 212 8.69 15.36 -0.42
C LYS A 212 7.20 15.37 -0.12
N PHE A 213 6.85 15.37 1.17
CA PHE A 213 5.49 15.38 1.68
C PHE A 213 5.31 16.47 2.74
N HIS A 214 4.10 16.99 2.85
CA HIS A 214 3.75 17.89 3.94
C HIS A 214 3.75 17.17 5.29
N MET A 215 3.25 15.93 5.30
CA MET A 215 3.11 15.14 6.53
C MET A 215 3.18 13.65 6.20
N SER A 216 3.82 12.89 7.10
CA SER A 216 3.86 11.43 7.07
C SER A 216 3.48 10.89 8.43
N ARG A 217 2.71 9.79 8.45
CA ARG A 217 2.33 9.07 9.68
C ARG A 217 2.60 7.59 9.54
N MET A 218 3.10 6.99 10.62
CA MET A 218 3.18 5.54 10.75
C MET A 218 2.45 5.09 12.02
N TYR A 219 1.47 4.21 11.83
CA TYR A 219 0.70 3.58 12.90
C TYR A 219 1.31 2.21 13.21
N ILE A 220 1.62 1.97 14.46
CA ILE A 220 2.24 0.74 14.94
C ILE A 220 1.30 0.11 15.96
N ALA A 221 0.82 -1.09 15.68
CA ALA A 221 -0.04 -1.85 16.60
C ALA A 221 0.72 -2.15 17.88
N LYS A 222 0.11 -1.90 19.05
CA LYS A 222 0.80 -2.03 20.33
C LYS A 222 1.07 -3.49 20.73
N ASP A 223 0.19 -4.38 20.34
CA ASP A 223 0.24 -5.82 20.66
C ASP A 223 1.31 -6.56 19.86
N THR A 224 1.45 -6.24 18.58
CA THR A 224 2.35 -6.94 17.66
C THR A 224 3.63 -6.17 17.35
N GLY A 225 3.65 -4.86 17.53
CA GLY A 225 4.73 -3.98 17.07
C GLY A 225 4.80 -3.83 15.55
N LEU A 226 3.79 -4.30 14.80
CA LEU A 226 3.77 -4.23 13.34
C LEU A 226 3.27 -2.87 12.85
N PRO A 227 3.82 -2.35 11.73
CA PRO A 227 3.32 -1.15 11.07
C PRO A 227 2.03 -1.48 10.33
N VAL A 228 0.88 -1.10 10.90
CA VAL A 228 -0.44 -1.43 10.34
C VAL A 228 -0.98 -0.37 9.39
N ARG A 229 -0.47 0.87 9.45
CA ARG A 229 -0.79 1.91 8.46
C ARG A 229 0.36 2.89 8.29
N VAL A 230 0.56 3.32 7.05
CA VAL A 230 1.37 4.49 6.69
C VAL A 230 0.52 5.42 5.83
N GLU A 231 0.57 6.70 6.14
CA GLU A 231 -0.10 7.78 5.41
C GLU A 231 0.92 8.84 5.02
N GLN A 232 0.80 9.36 3.79
CA GLN A 232 1.59 10.50 3.33
C GLN A 232 0.69 11.53 2.65
N PHE A 233 0.85 12.78 3.04
CA PHE A 233 0.01 13.89 2.63
C PHE A 233 0.84 14.92 1.85
N GLY A 234 0.24 15.46 0.80
CA GLY A 234 0.77 16.61 0.07
C GLY A 234 0.55 17.92 0.81
N PHE A 235 1.21 18.97 0.35
CA PHE A 235 0.95 20.31 0.89
C PHE A 235 -0.47 20.77 0.53
N PRO A 236 -1.18 21.43 1.48
CA PRO A 236 -2.49 21.99 1.20
C PRO A 236 -2.40 23.08 0.14
N ALA A 237 -3.42 23.19 -0.73
CA ALA A 237 -3.44 24.16 -1.82
C ALA A 237 -3.44 25.62 -1.33
N THR A 238 -4.04 25.85 -0.17
CA THR A 238 -4.09 27.15 0.50
C THR A 238 -3.92 27.00 2.00
N ALA A 239 -3.51 28.06 2.69
CA ALA A 239 -3.36 28.06 4.14
C ALA A 239 -4.70 27.68 4.81
N GLY A 240 -4.67 26.69 5.72
CA GLY A 240 -5.85 26.20 6.43
C GLY A 240 -6.71 25.19 5.67
N ALA A 241 -6.40 24.89 4.40
CA ALA A 241 -7.05 23.80 3.68
C ALA A 241 -6.55 22.44 4.21
N GLU A 242 -7.37 21.40 4.00
CA GLU A 242 -6.98 20.02 4.34
C GLU A 242 -5.85 19.54 3.43
N ALA A 243 -4.83 18.92 4.02
CA ALA A 243 -3.72 18.33 3.29
C ALA A 243 -4.21 17.11 2.48
N PRO A 244 -4.01 17.06 1.16
CA PRO A 244 -4.48 15.96 0.34
C PRO A 244 -3.69 14.69 0.63
N VAL A 245 -4.38 13.55 0.73
CA VAL A 245 -3.74 12.23 0.77
C VAL A 245 -3.05 11.98 -0.56
N ILE A 246 -1.76 11.68 -0.51
CA ILE A 246 -0.96 11.24 -1.66
C ILE A 246 -0.89 9.72 -1.72
N GLU A 247 -0.66 9.10 -0.55
CA GLU A 247 -0.67 7.64 -0.42
C GLU A 247 -1.05 7.22 1.00
N GLU A 248 -1.80 6.13 1.08
CA GLU A 248 -2.21 5.48 2.32
C GLU A 248 -2.17 3.97 2.11
N TYR A 249 -1.49 3.27 3.01
CA TYR A 249 -1.37 1.83 3.02
C TYR A 249 -1.81 1.29 4.37
N THR A 250 -2.77 0.36 4.36
CA THR A 250 -3.31 -0.23 5.59
C THR A 250 -3.27 -1.75 5.50
N TYR A 251 -2.74 -2.38 6.53
CA TYR A 251 -2.79 -3.82 6.75
C TYR A 251 -3.77 -4.13 7.87
N SER A 252 -4.78 -4.93 7.59
CA SER A 252 -5.75 -5.43 8.55
C SER A 252 -5.83 -6.96 8.50
N ASN A 253 -6.38 -7.59 9.53
CA ASN A 253 -6.50 -9.04 9.61
C ASN A 253 -5.16 -9.77 9.42
N VAL A 254 -4.08 -9.20 9.94
CA VAL A 254 -2.72 -9.71 9.75
C VAL A 254 -2.53 -11.01 10.53
N LYS A 255 -2.08 -12.06 9.83
CA LYS A 255 -1.61 -13.30 10.44
C LYS A 255 -0.17 -13.55 9.98
N THR A 256 0.70 -13.89 10.90
CA THR A 256 2.15 -13.94 10.67
C THR A 256 2.73 -15.32 10.88
N ASN A 257 3.86 -15.61 10.21
CA ASN A 257 4.65 -16.83 10.36
C ASN A 257 3.83 -18.10 10.14
N LEU A 258 3.06 -18.13 9.05
CA LEU A 258 2.16 -19.20 8.65
C LEU A 258 2.89 -20.39 8.00
N GLY A 259 4.16 -20.20 7.61
CA GLY A 259 4.97 -21.22 6.96
C GLY A 259 4.64 -21.41 5.49
N PHE A 260 4.39 -20.33 4.75
CA PHE A 260 4.07 -20.42 3.33
C PHE A 260 5.16 -21.10 2.52
N GLY A 261 4.74 -22.11 1.73
CA GLY A 261 5.57 -22.82 0.78
C GLY A 261 5.54 -22.23 -0.63
N ASP A 262 6.24 -22.87 -1.55
CA ASP A 262 6.31 -22.43 -2.93
C ASP A 262 4.95 -22.47 -3.65
N LEU A 263 4.09 -23.42 -3.28
CA LEU A 263 2.75 -23.54 -3.86
C LEU A 263 1.85 -22.34 -3.51
N ASP A 264 2.10 -21.64 -2.41
CA ASP A 264 1.37 -20.43 -2.03
C ASP A 264 1.64 -19.25 -2.98
N PHE A 265 2.69 -19.36 -3.81
CA PHE A 265 3.11 -18.36 -4.78
C PHE A 265 3.25 -18.96 -6.19
N ASP A 266 2.43 -19.95 -6.51
CA ASP A 266 2.46 -20.64 -7.79
C ASP A 266 1.07 -20.71 -8.43
N THR A 267 1.01 -20.57 -9.75
CA THR A 267 -0.21 -20.70 -10.55
C THR A 267 -0.83 -22.11 -10.51
N ALA A 268 -0.05 -23.11 -10.11
CA ALA A 268 -0.52 -24.48 -9.91
C ALA A 268 -1.37 -24.66 -8.62
N ASN A 269 -1.45 -23.63 -7.78
CA ASN A 269 -2.31 -23.68 -6.60
C ASN A 269 -3.79 -23.70 -7.02
N LYS A 270 -4.47 -24.80 -6.72
CA LYS A 270 -5.87 -25.01 -7.12
C LYS A 270 -6.89 -24.05 -6.51
N ALA A 271 -6.48 -23.29 -5.46
CA ALA A 271 -7.32 -22.26 -4.85
C ALA A 271 -7.29 -20.92 -5.61
N TYR A 272 -6.42 -20.80 -6.62
CA TYR A 272 -6.26 -19.59 -7.43
C TYR A 272 -6.97 -19.71 -8.77
N GLY A 273 -7.25 -18.58 -9.39
CA GLY A 273 -8.00 -18.51 -10.64
C GLY A 273 -7.19 -18.67 -11.93
N TYR A 274 -5.91 -19.03 -11.83
CA TYR A 274 -5.00 -19.18 -12.98
C TYR A 274 -5.35 -20.34 -13.89
#